data_b3ce57319657b4b929df9b03c2e98ef4
#
_entry.id   b3ce57319657b4b929df9b03c2e98ef4
#
_cell.length_a   1.000
_cell.length_b   1.000
_cell.length_c   1.000
_cell.angle_alpha   90.00
_cell.angle_beta   90.00
_cell.angle_gamma   90.00
#
_symmetry.space_group_name_H-M   'P 1'
#
loop_
_entity.id
_entity.type
_entity.pdbx_description
1 polymer ?
#
loop_
_entity_poly.entity_id
_entity_poly.type
_entity_poly.pdbx_seq_one_letter_code
_entity_poly.pdbx_strand_id
1 'polypeptide(L)'
;MLKNILLVGFGGGLGSIFRYLIGLLISYKHFPYATLTVNVVGSFFIGVAMAIISKQTQTVEHWHLILVTGFLGGFTTFSAFSWNSLQLIHQQQFIAAFIYVLSTFLLTFAAVFVGYLLFK
;
A
#
# COMPACT_ATOMS: atom_id res chain seq x y z
N MET A 1 0.51 8.90 24.27
CA MET A 1 -0.66 8.83 23.36
C MET A 1 -0.63 9.90 22.27
N LEU A 2 -0.59 11.19 22.65
CA LEU A 2 -0.57 12.28 21.65
C LEU A 2 0.62 12.17 20.69
N LYS A 3 1.82 11.88 21.23
CA LYS A 3 3.02 11.69 20.41
C LYS A 3 2.83 10.61 19.34
N ASN A 4 2.22 9.49 19.71
CA ASN A 4 1.99 8.38 18.78
C ASN A 4 1.00 8.77 17.68
N ILE A 5 -0.07 9.49 18.04
CA ILE A 5 -1.04 10.01 17.08
C ILE A 5 -0.35 10.94 16.08
N LEU A 6 0.53 11.83 16.57
CA LEU A 6 1.25 12.75 15.70
C LEU A 6 2.22 12.03 14.76
N LEU A 7 2.90 10.99 15.25
CA LEU A 7 3.79 10.17 14.40
C LEU A 7 3.01 9.49 13.28
N VAL A 8 1.87 8.88 13.61
CA VAL A 8 1.01 8.23 12.63
C VAL A 8 0.45 9.25 11.64
N GLY A 9 0.00 10.41 12.13
CA GLY A 9 -0.53 11.48 11.30
C GLY A 9 0.51 12.03 10.32
N PHE A 10 1.73 12.28 10.80
CA PHE A 10 2.83 12.76 9.96
C PHE A 10 3.19 11.72 8.89
N GLY A 11 3.40 10.47 9.30
CA GLY A 11 3.70 9.39 8.36
C GLY A 11 2.58 9.19 7.35
N GLY A 12 1.33 9.14 7.83
CA GLY A 12 0.16 8.94 6.98
C GLY A 12 -0.04 10.07 5.98
N GLY A 13 0.19 11.32 6.41
CA GLY A 13 0.15 12.48 5.52
C GLY A 13 1.17 12.37 4.40
N LEU A 14 2.42 12.02 4.73
CA LEU A 14 3.46 11.80 3.73
C LEU A 14 3.10 10.64 2.79
N GLY A 15 2.61 9.52 3.34
CA GLY A 15 2.20 8.37 2.53
C GLY A 15 1.09 8.72 1.55
N SER A 16 0.08 9.46 2.00
CA SER A 16 -1.02 9.91 1.16
C SER A 16 -0.54 10.86 0.05
N ILE A 17 0.39 11.75 0.37
CA ILE A 17 0.99 12.66 -0.62
C ILE A 17 1.73 11.86 -1.69
N PHE A 18 2.55 10.89 -1.29
CA PHE A 18 3.27 10.04 -2.25
C PHE A 18 2.31 9.24 -3.12
N ARG A 19 1.23 8.72 -2.53
CA ARG A 19 0.19 8.03 -3.29
C ARG A 19 -0.43 8.94 -4.35
N TYR A 20 -0.74 10.18 -3.97
CA TYR A 20 -1.28 11.17 -4.90
C TYR A 20 -0.30 11.46 -6.04
N LEU A 21 0.99 11.63 -5.72
CA LEU A 21 2.02 11.89 -6.74
C LEU A 21 2.16 10.72 -7.71
N ILE A 22 2.12 9.49 -7.23
CA ILE A 22 2.13 8.31 -8.10
C ILE A 22 0.91 8.33 -9.04
N GLY A 23 -0.25 8.72 -8.52
CA GLY A 23 -1.46 8.88 -9.32
C GLY A 23 -1.32 9.91 -10.43
N LEU A 24 -0.55 10.98 -10.20
CA LEU A 24 -0.27 11.97 -11.25
C LEU A 24 0.69 11.42 -12.31
N LEU A 25 1.65 10.58 -11.92
CA LEU A 25 2.62 10.00 -12.85
C LEU A 25 2.03 8.87 -13.68
N ILE A 26 1.14 8.08 -13.09
CA ILE A 26 0.53 6.93 -13.75
C ILE A 26 -0.95 7.25 -13.99
N SER A 27 -1.27 7.72 -15.19
CA SER A 27 -2.65 8.13 -15.49
C SER A 27 -3.56 6.92 -15.68
N TYR A 28 -4.80 7.05 -15.18
CA TYR A 28 -5.84 6.07 -15.37
C TYR A 28 -6.48 6.31 -16.76
N LYS A 29 -6.27 5.38 -17.68
CA LYS A 29 -6.94 5.41 -18.99
C LYS A 29 -7.89 4.24 -19.16
N HIS A 30 -7.34 3.02 -19.06
CA HIS A 30 -8.12 1.80 -19.30
C HIS A 30 -8.03 0.83 -18.13
N PHE A 31 -7.04 0.99 -17.26
CA PHE A 31 -6.78 0.09 -16.16
C PHE A 31 -6.16 0.87 -15.00
N PRO A 32 -6.54 0.61 -13.74
CA PRO A 32 -6.07 1.39 -12.58
C PRO A 32 -4.66 1.00 -12.14
N TYR A 33 -3.68 1.23 -12.99
CA TYR A 33 -2.29 0.87 -12.72
C TYR A 33 -1.70 1.61 -11.51
N ALA A 34 -2.11 2.88 -11.30
CA ALA A 34 -1.59 3.65 -10.18
C ALA A 34 -1.93 3.02 -8.84
N THR A 35 -3.19 2.66 -8.64
CA THR A 35 -3.64 2.00 -7.41
C THR A 35 -2.97 0.64 -7.24
N LEU A 36 -2.90 -0.15 -8.31
CA LEU A 36 -2.20 -1.43 -8.27
C LEU A 36 -0.74 -1.25 -7.86
N THR A 37 -0.06 -0.28 -8.46
CA THR A 37 1.36 -0.01 -8.18
C THR A 37 1.58 0.37 -6.72
N VAL A 38 0.81 1.33 -6.17
CA VAL A 38 1.00 1.75 -4.79
C VAL A 38 0.71 0.62 -3.81
N ASN A 39 -0.29 -0.20 -4.11
CA ASN A 39 -0.63 -1.32 -3.23
C ASN A 39 0.42 -2.43 -3.29
N VAL A 40 0.95 -2.76 -4.46
CA VAL A 40 2.02 -3.77 -4.60
C VAL A 40 3.32 -3.29 -3.98
N VAL A 41 3.76 -2.06 -4.31
CA VAL A 41 4.99 -1.48 -3.77
C VAL A 41 4.88 -1.31 -2.26
N GLY A 42 3.77 -0.77 -1.77
CA GLY A 42 3.53 -0.60 -0.35
C GLY A 42 3.51 -1.93 0.39
N SER A 43 2.89 -2.96 -0.18
CA SER A 43 2.87 -4.30 0.39
C SER A 43 4.27 -4.91 0.49
N PHE A 44 5.10 -4.73 -0.53
CA PHE A 44 6.50 -5.16 -0.48
C PHE A 44 7.23 -4.50 0.69
N PHE A 45 7.10 -3.19 0.83
CA PHE A 45 7.79 -2.47 1.91
C PHE A 45 7.23 -2.79 3.29
N ILE A 46 5.94 -3.13 3.40
CA ILE A 46 5.38 -3.64 4.67
C ILE A 46 6.11 -4.93 5.05
N GLY A 47 6.27 -5.86 4.10
CA GLY A 47 7.00 -7.10 4.33
C GLY A 47 8.43 -6.85 4.79
N VAL A 48 9.15 -5.95 4.08
CA VAL A 48 10.52 -5.56 4.43
C VAL A 48 10.57 -4.97 5.84
N ALA A 49 9.71 -4.00 6.13
CA ALA A 49 9.69 -3.32 7.42
C ALA A 49 9.43 -4.29 8.57
N MET A 50 8.46 -5.18 8.40
CA MET A 50 8.14 -6.16 9.44
C MET A 50 9.25 -7.18 9.65
N ALA A 51 9.96 -7.57 8.57
CA ALA A 51 11.12 -8.45 8.70
C ALA A 51 12.24 -7.79 9.51
N ILE A 52 12.51 -6.52 9.25
CA ILE A 52 13.54 -5.77 9.96
C ILE A 52 13.14 -5.54 11.43
N ILE A 53 11.90 -5.12 11.66
CA ILE A 53 11.38 -4.83 13.00
C ILE A 53 11.41 -6.09 13.87
N SER A 54 11.05 -7.24 13.30
CA SER A 54 11.00 -8.51 14.07
C SER A 54 12.37 -8.96 14.60
N LYS A 55 13.46 -8.44 14.03
CA LYS A 55 14.82 -8.77 14.49
C LYS A 55 15.29 -7.88 15.63
N GLN A 56 14.60 -6.79 15.89
CA GLN A 56 15.05 -5.82 16.89
C GLN A 56 14.70 -6.31 18.30
N THR A 57 15.68 -6.22 19.20
CA THR A 57 15.48 -6.57 20.61
C THR A 57 15.04 -5.37 21.44
N GLN A 58 15.21 -4.17 20.90
CA GLN A 58 14.80 -2.93 21.57
C GLN A 58 13.47 -2.44 21.00
N THR A 59 12.81 -1.57 21.75
CA THR A 59 11.54 -0.98 21.34
C THR A 59 11.72 -0.13 20.08
N VAL A 60 11.11 -0.57 18.98
CA VAL A 60 11.10 0.14 17.71
C VAL A 60 9.70 0.70 17.40
N GLU A 61 8.92 0.91 18.45
CA GLU A 61 7.52 1.33 18.33
C GLU A 61 7.35 2.59 17.49
N HIS A 62 8.23 3.58 17.69
CA HIS A 62 8.14 4.84 16.95
C HIS A 62 8.33 4.63 15.45
N TRP A 63 9.29 3.80 15.07
CA TRP A 63 9.53 3.48 13.67
C TRP A 63 8.36 2.70 13.06
N HIS A 64 7.80 1.77 13.81
CA HIS A 64 6.61 1.04 13.38
C HIS A 64 5.44 2.00 13.14
N LEU A 65 5.21 2.94 14.07
CA LEU A 65 4.10 3.89 13.97
C LEU A 65 4.27 4.84 12.77
N ILE A 66 5.45 5.40 12.59
CA ILE A 66 5.64 6.38 11.51
C ILE A 66 5.75 5.72 10.14
N LEU A 67 6.44 4.59 10.02
CA LEU A 67 6.69 3.95 8.74
C LEU A 67 5.56 2.98 8.33
N VAL A 68 5.18 2.07 9.22
CA VAL A 68 4.21 1.03 8.87
C VAL A 68 2.79 1.56 9.00
N THR A 69 2.38 1.90 10.22
CA THR A 69 1.01 2.37 10.45
C THR A 69 0.74 3.68 9.74
N GLY A 70 1.69 4.61 9.80
CA GLY A 70 1.56 5.93 9.18
C GLY A 70 1.82 5.89 7.68
N PHE A 71 3.11 5.91 7.29
CA PHE A 71 3.49 6.11 5.88
C PHE A 71 2.92 5.03 4.96
N LEU A 72 3.21 3.76 5.23
CA LEU A 72 2.73 2.67 4.36
C LEU A 72 1.21 2.51 4.44
N GLY A 73 0.62 2.74 5.62
CA GLY A 73 -0.83 2.75 5.78
C GLY A 73 -1.52 3.85 4.98
N GLY A 74 -0.91 5.04 4.90
CA GLY A 74 -1.43 6.14 4.08
C GLY A 74 -1.11 5.98 2.59
N PHE A 75 0.00 5.33 2.28
CA PHE A 75 0.43 5.09 0.89
C PHE A 75 -0.44 4.05 0.19
N THR A 76 -0.78 2.94 0.86
CA THR A 76 -1.64 1.88 0.32
C THR A 76 -3.11 2.24 0.52
N THR A 77 -4.00 1.67 -0.31
CA THR A 77 -5.41 2.01 -0.23
C THR A 77 -6.32 0.89 -0.72
N PHE A 78 -7.19 0.43 0.16
CA PHE A 78 -8.27 -0.48 -0.21
C PHE A 78 -9.46 0.28 -0.80
N SER A 79 -9.73 1.49 -0.33
CA SER A 79 -10.89 2.28 -0.79
C SER A 79 -10.78 2.65 -2.27
N ALA A 80 -9.59 3.05 -2.73
CA ALA A 80 -9.38 3.35 -4.14
C ALA A 80 -9.48 2.08 -5.00
N PHE A 81 -8.97 0.96 -4.49
CA PHE A 81 -9.11 -0.34 -5.14
C PHE A 81 -10.58 -0.71 -5.32
N SER A 82 -11.38 -0.56 -4.27
CA SER A 82 -12.83 -0.85 -4.32
C SER A 82 -13.55 0.05 -5.31
N TRP A 83 -13.24 1.34 -5.28
CA TRP A 83 -13.84 2.31 -6.20
C TRP A 83 -13.47 2.01 -7.67
N ASN A 84 -12.18 1.75 -7.94
CA ASN A 84 -11.72 1.44 -9.28
C ASN A 84 -12.37 0.15 -9.81
N SER A 85 -12.55 -0.84 -8.95
CA SER A 85 -13.23 -2.09 -9.32
C SER A 85 -14.68 -1.82 -9.72
N LEU A 86 -15.38 -1.00 -8.94
CA LEU A 86 -16.75 -0.61 -9.25
C LEU A 86 -16.83 0.16 -10.58
N GLN A 87 -15.88 1.07 -10.82
CA GLN A 87 -15.83 1.81 -12.07
C GLN A 87 -15.67 0.89 -13.28
N LEU A 88 -14.79 -0.11 -13.19
CA LEU A 88 -14.60 -1.08 -14.26
C LEU A 88 -15.90 -1.86 -14.53
N ILE A 89 -16.61 -2.24 -13.48
CA ILE A 89 -17.89 -2.94 -13.60
C ILE A 89 -18.93 -2.03 -14.26
N HIS A 90 -19.03 -0.77 -13.83
CA HIS A 90 -19.97 0.20 -14.40
C HIS A 90 -19.69 0.49 -15.88
N GLN A 91 -18.43 0.43 -16.28
CA GLN A 91 -18.02 0.59 -17.69
C GLN A 91 -18.18 -0.70 -18.48
N GLN A 92 -18.78 -1.74 -17.90
CA GLN A 92 -18.99 -3.05 -18.49
C GLN A 92 -17.69 -3.75 -18.89
N GLN A 93 -16.57 -3.38 -18.24
CA GLN A 93 -15.26 -4.01 -18.45
C GLN A 93 -15.05 -5.12 -17.42
N PHE A 94 -15.85 -6.18 -17.53
CA PHE A 94 -15.91 -7.24 -16.52
C PHE A 94 -14.62 -8.06 -16.44
N ILE A 95 -14.00 -8.32 -17.61
CA ILE A 95 -12.72 -9.06 -17.65
C ILE A 95 -11.61 -8.23 -17.01
N ALA A 96 -11.54 -6.93 -17.33
CA ALA A 96 -10.57 -6.04 -16.71
C ALA A 96 -10.79 -5.95 -15.20
N ALA A 97 -12.04 -5.87 -14.75
CA ALA A 97 -12.38 -5.87 -13.32
C ALA A 97 -11.89 -7.16 -12.64
N PHE A 98 -12.14 -8.29 -13.24
CA PHE A 98 -11.71 -9.59 -12.70
C PHE A 98 -10.19 -9.68 -12.61
N ILE A 99 -9.49 -9.27 -13.68
CA ILE A 99 -8.02 -9.27 -13.72
C ILE A 99 -7.46 -8.31 -12.67
N TYR A 100 -8.07 -7.13 -12.52
CA TYR A 100 -7.63 -6.13 -11.54
C TYR A 100 -7.77 -6.66 -10.11
N VAL A 101 -8.94 -7.21 -9.77
CA VAL A 101 -9.18 -7.76 -8.43
C VAL A 101 -8.23 -8.92 -8.16
N LEU A 102 -8.15 -9.87 -9.08
CA LEU A 102 -7.32 -11.06 -8.91
C LEU A 102 -5.84 -10.70 -8.81
N SER A 103 -5.34 -9.86 -9.72
CA SER A 103 -3.92 -9.46 -9.70
C SER A 103 -3.59 -8.63 -8.46
N THR A 104 -4.51 -7.78 -7.99
CA THR A 104 -4.29 -7.03 -6.75
C THR A 104 -4.09 -7.99 -5.58
N PHE A 105 -4.97 -8.98 -5.40
CA PHE A 105 -4.81 -9.94 -4.31
C PHE A 105 -3.53 -10.76 -4.44
N LEU A 106 -3.28 -11.33 -5.62
CA LEU A 106 -2.12 -12.20 -5.81
C LEU A 106 -0.81 -11.43 -5.67
N LEU A 107 -0.71 -10.25 -6.30
CA LEU A 107 0.53 -9.50 -6.31
C LEU A 107 0.83 -8.85 -4.96
N THR A 108 -0.18 -8.37 -4.24
CA THR A 108 0.05 -7.77 -2.92
C THR A 108 0.46 -8.82 -1.90
N PHE A 109 -0.20 -9.98 -1.87
CA PHE A 109 0.21 -11.07 -0.98
C PHE A 109 1.62 -11.55 -1.32
N ALA A 110 1.91 -11.76 -2.61
CA ALA A 110 3.24 -12.16 -3.05
C ALA A 110 4.29 -11.10 -2.67
N ALA A 111 3.96 -9.82 -2.83
CA ALA A 111 4.87 -8.72 -2.52
C ALA A 111 5.23 -8.67 -1.03
N VAL A 112 4.24 -8.80 -0.14
CA VAL A 112 4.48 -8.87 1.31
C VAL A 112 5.41 -10.05 1.63
N PHE A 113 5.10 -11.21 1.07
CA PHE A 113 5.85 -12.43 1.32
C PHE A 113 7.30 -12.30 0.86
N VAL A 114 7.50 -11.82 -0.36
CA VAL A 114 8.84 -11.63 -0.94
C VAL A 114 9.63 -10.60 -0.12
N GLY A 115 9.02 -9.45 0.20
CA GLY A 115 9.67 -8.42 1.02
C GLY A 115 10.10 -8.96 2.37
N TYR A 116 9.24 -9.74 3.01
CA TYR A 116 9.56 -10.35 4.30
C TYR A 116 10.70 -11.38 4.18
N LEU A 117 10.63 -12.26 3.19
CA LEU A 117 11.64 -13.32 3.00
C LEU A 117 13.02 -12.77 2.68
N LEU A 118 13.10 -11.69 1.90
CA LEU A 118 14.39 -11.12 1.50
C LEU A 118 15.15 -10.50 2.67
N PHE A 119 14.44 -10.03 3.69
CA PHE A 119 15.04 -9.27 4.80
C PHE A 119 14.90 -9.96 6.17
N LYS A 120 14.24 -11.09 6.24
CA LYS A 120 14.07 -11.81 7.51
C LYS A 120 15.38 -12.30 8.12
#